data_966dbf70316fd80bc6fe3d15eea132ef
#
_entry.id   966dbf70316fd80bc6fe3d15eea132ef
#
_cell.length_a   1.000
_cell.length_b   1.000
_cell.length_c   1.000
_cell.angle_alpha   90.00
_cell.angle_beta   90.00
_cell.angle_gamma   90.00
#
_symmetry.space_group_name_H-M   'P 1'
#
loop_
_entity.id
_entity.type
_entity.pdbx_description
1 polymer ?
#
loop_
_entity_poly.entity_id
_entity_poly.type
_entity_poly.pdbx_seq_one_letter_code
_entity_poly.pdbx_strand_id
1 'polypeptide(L)'
;HLDLLGQVFYEFDSRDYFSGEPQAQLSCLNRAAEFVLRTQKVERRFMGLVKRMKAAYDVCCGSEALSQTERDYIHYYLAVRSIVFKLTKGDAPDVTQMNARVREMIAEALKADGVEEIYFLGDKKAESIDIFDEDYLARINKIKLPATKIQLLQKLLEKAISDFKKVNQLQGINFTRRFQAIIDRYNERREDDVLNGEEFDTFSQEMTDIIYDIKTEMGTWADLGIDIEEKAFFDILAHMRDKYQFTYDDEKMLSLAKEMKSVVDNTSKYPDWSKRDDIKAKLKVELILLLHKHKFPPVANDDVYMGVLAQAENFKEHHMSSLN
;
A
#
# COMPACT_ATOMS: atom_id res chain seq x y z
N HIS A 1 -22.83 20.44 -17.39
CA HIS A 1 -21.73 19.70 -16.77
C HIS A 1 -20.38 19.96 -17.45
N LEU A 2 -20.34 20.02 -18.80
CA LEU A 2 -19.10 20.35 -19.52
C LEU A 2 -18.57 21.73 -19.14
N ASP A 3 -19.44 22.75 -19.06
CA ASP A 3 -19.03 24.11 -18.64
C ASP A 3 -18.42 24.13 -17.23
N LEU A 4 -19.02 23.37 -16.32
CA LEU A 4 -18.50 23.26 -14.93
C LEU A 4 -17.16 22.53 -14.88
N LEU A 5 -16.98 21.51 -15.73
CA LEU A 5 -15.69 20.81 -15.85
C LEU A 5 -14.65 21.70 -16.53
N GLY A 6 -15.03 22.49 -17.54
CA GLY A 6 -14.18 23.52 -18.14
C GLY A 6 -13.72 24.57 -17.11
N GLN A 7 -14.58 24.96 -16.17
CA GLN A 7 -14.17 25.83 -15.05
C GLN A 7 -13.17 25.17 -14.09
N VAL A 8 -13.31 23.86 -13.82
CA VAL A 8 -12.32 23.13 -12.99
C VAL A 8 -10.96 23.09 -13.70
N PHE A 9 -10.96 22.96 -15.03
CA PHE A 9 -9.74 22.87 -15.85
C PHE A 9 -9.31 24.20 -16.48
N TYR A 10 -9.80 25.34 -15.98
CA TYR A 10 -9.55 26.66 -16.59
C TYR A 10 -8.05 26.96 -16.74
N GLU A 11 -7.23 26.56 -15.77
CA GLU A 11 -5.77 26.76 -15.78
C GLU A 11 -4.99 25.61 -16.44
N PHE A 12 -5.69 24.59 -16.93
CA PHE A 12 -5.06 23.40 -17.51
C PHE A 12 -5.14 23.40 -19.03
N ASP A 13 -3.99 23.23 -19.69
CA ASP A 13 -3.93 23.11 -21.15
C ASP A 13 -4.16 21.65 -21.59
N SER A 14 -5.33 21.39 -22.18
CA SER A 14 -5.74 20.05 -22.66
C SER A 14 -5.51 19.85 -24.17
N ARG A 15 -4.93 20.82 -24.91
CA ARG A 15 -4.79 20.77 -26.38
C ARG A 15 -4.05 19.53 -26.88
N ASP A 16 -3.03 19.09 -26.16
CA ASP A 16 -2.25 17.90 -26.50
C ASP A 16 -3.10 16.62 -26.59
N TYR A 17 -4.19 16.54 -25.83
CA TYR A 17 -5.10 15.40 -25.91
C TYR A 17 -5.80 15.30 -27.25
N PHE A 18 -6.13 16.45 -27.85
CA PHE A 18 -6.85 16.54 -29.12
C PHE A 18 -5.92 16.58 -30.35
N SER A 19 -4.61 16.48 -30.16
CA SER A 19 -3.61 16.49 -31.25
C SER A 19 -3.63 15.22 -32.12
N GLY A 20 -4.22 14.13 -31.62
CA GLY A 20 -4.25 12.84 -32.31
C GLY A 20 -3.01 11.96 -32.09
N GLU A 21 -1.94 12.48 -31.51
CA GLU A 21 -0.71 11.75 -31.21
C GLU A 21 -0.87 10.93 -29.91
N PRO A 22 -0.80 9.58 -29.95
CA PRO A 22 -1.08 8.75 -28.75
C PRO A 22 -0.21 9.07 -27.54
N GLN A 23 1.06 9.42 -27.74
CA GLN A 23 1.98 9.77 -26.66
C GLN A 23 1.60 11.12 -26.02
N ALA A 24 1.26 12.11 -26.84
CA ALA A 24 0.81 13.42 -26.37
C ALA A 24 -0.52 13.30 -25.59
N GLN A 25 -1.44 12.46 -26.08
CA GLN A 25 -2.70 12.17 -25.39
C GLN A 25 -2.47 11.57 -24.01
N LEU A 26 -1.61 10.55 -23.91
CA LEU A 26 -1.32 9.88 -22.64
C LEU A 26 -0.62 10.83 -21.65
N SER A 27 0.35 11.62 -22.14
CA SER A 27 1.02 12.64 -21.34
C SER A 27 0.04 13.68 -20.80
N CYS A 28 -0.85 14.18 -21.66
CA CYS A 28 -1.89 15.12 -21.27
C CYS A 28 -2.81 14.54 -20.20
N LEU A 29 -3.26 13.29 -20.35
CA LEU A 29 -4.11 12.61 -19.37
C LEU A 29 -3.41 12.45 -18.00
N ASN A 30 -2.13 12.15 -17.97
CA ASN A 30 -1.36 12.03 -16.74
C ASN A 30 -1.20 13.40 -16.04
N ARG A 31 -0.87 14.45 -16.79
CA ARG A 31 -0.82 15.82 -16.27
C ARG A 31 -2.18 16.31 -15.78
N ALA A 32 -3.27 15.93 -16.46
CA ALA A 32 -4.63 16.25 -16.07
C ALA A 32 -5.03 15.53 -14.77
N ALA A 33 -4.66 14.27 -14.60
CA ALA A 33 -4.86 13.54 -13.36
C ALA A 33 -4.06 14.15 -12.21
N GLU A 34 -2.80 14.52 -12.44
CA GLU A 34 -1.97 15.24 -11.49
C GLU A 34 -2.61 16.57 -11.06
N PHE A 35 -3.11 17.35 -12.04
CA PHE A 35 -3.80 18.61 -11.78
C PHE A 35 -5.02 18.42 -10.86
N VAL A 36 -5.82 17.39 -11.11
CA VAL A 36 -6.99 17.05 -10.27
C VAL A 36 -6.57 16.62 -8.86
N LEU A 37 -5.45 15.91 -8.74
CA LEU A 37 -4.97 15.38 -7.46
C LEU A 37 -4.23 16.42 -6.59
N ARG A 38 -3.95 17.61 -7.09
CA ARG A 38 -3.23 18.66 -6.34
C ARG A 38 -3.96 19.10 -5.07
N THR A 39 -5.28 19.19 -5.12
CA THR A 39 -6.09 19.50 -3.92
C THR A 39 -7.24 18.52 -3.80
N GLN A 40 -7.61 18.20 -2.57
CA GLN A 40 -8.72 17.29 -2.28
C GLN A 40 -10.08 17.89 -2.70
N LYS A 41 -10.20 19.22 -2.60
CA LYS A 41 -11.37 19.97 -3.05
C LYS A 41 -11.60 19.86 -4.54
N VAL A 42 -10.55 20.03 -5.37
CA VAL A 42 -10.61 19.85 -6.83
C VAL A 42 -10.94 18.40 -7.18
N GLU A 43 -10.29 17.44 -6.54
CA GLU A 43 -10.56 16.01 -6.75
C GLU A 43 -12.02 15.65 -6.48
N ARG A 44 -12.56 16.01 -5.31
CA ARG A 44 -13.97 15.75 -4.95
C ARG A 44 -14.94 16.40 -5.93
N ARG A 45 -14.69 17.68 -6.30
CA ARG A 45 -15.51 18.42 -7.26
C ARG A 45 -15.49 17.76 -8.64
N PHE A 46 -14.31 17.46 -9.17
CA PHE A 46 -14.10 16.79 -10.45
C PHE A 46 -14.78 15.42 -10.50
N MET A 47 -14.49 14.54 -9.56
CA MET A 47 -15.05 13.19 -9.51
C MET A 47 -16.59 13.20 -9.45
N GLY A 48 -17.16 14.13 -8.67
CA GLY A 48 -18.61 14.32 -8.57
C GLY A 48 -19.24 14.85 -9.85
N LEU A 49 -18.60 15.81 -10.54
CA LEU A 49 -19.08 16.36 -11.81
C LEU A 49 -19.04 15.31 -12.93
N VAL A 50 -17.92 14.58 -13.07
CA VAL A 50 -17.77 13.56 -14.11
C VAL A 50 -18.73 12.39 -13.88
N LYS A 51 -19.00 12.00 -12.63
CA LYS A 51 -20.03 10.99 -12.34
C LYS A 51 -21.40 11.40 -12.84
N ARG A 52 -21.83 12.65 -12.62
CA ARG A 52 -23.11 13.17 -13.10
C ARG A 52 -23.14 13.34 -14.62
N MET A 53 -22.04 13.84 -15.20
CA MET A 53 -21.88 13.94 -16.65
C MET A 53 -22.02 12.57 -17.33
N LYS A 54 -21.36 11.53 -16.79
CA LYS A 54 -21.47 10.17 -17.31
C LYS A 54 -22.91 9.68 -17.28
N ALA A 55 -23.62 9.84 -16.18
CA ALA A 55 -25.02 9.43 -16.05
C ALA A 55 -25.93 10.15 -17.08
N ALA A 56 -25.70 11.44 -17.33
CA ALA A 56 -26.41 12.19 -18.36
C ALA A 56 -26.05 11.70 -19.77
N TYR A 57 -24.77 11.46 -20.04
CA TYR A 57 -24.28 10.98 -21.33
C TYR A 57 -24.80 9.59 -21.67
N ASP A 58 -24.90 8.69 -20.71
CA ASP A 58 -25.43 7.34 -20.89
C ASP A 58 -26.90 7.37 -21.41
N VAL A 59 -27.64 8.45 -21.11
CA VAL A 59 -29.03 8.64 -21.60
C VAL A 59 -29.09 9.29 -22.98
N CYS A 60 -28.16 10.20 -23.29
CA CYS A 60 -28.23 11.02 -24.51
C CYS A 60 -27.09 10.76 -25.50
N CYS A 61 -26.29 9.71 -25.35
CA CYS A 61 -25.13 9.44 -26.22
C CYS A 61 -25.48 9.28 -27.69
N GLY A 62 -26.70 8.82 -28.03
CA GLY A 62 -27.21 8.71 -29.39
C GLY A 62 -27.83 10.01 -29.96
N SER A 63 -27.90 11.09 -29.19
CA SER A 63 -28.54 12.33 -29.66
C SER A 63 -27.68 13.07 -30.69
N GLU A 64 -28.29 13.50 -31.78
CA GLU A 64 -27.65 14.35 -32.80
C GLU A 64 -27.40 15.78 -32.30
N ALA A 65 -27.98 16.17 -31.16
CA ALA A 65 -27.79 17.47 -30.55
C ALA A 65 -26.40 17.62 -29.90
N LEU A 66 -25.70 16.51 -29.63
CA LEU A 66 -24.34 16.53 -29.12
C LEU A 66 -23.34 16.69 -30.26
N SER A 67 -22.60 17.78 -30.27
CA SER A 67 -21.49 18.02 -31.20
C SER A 67 -20.33 17.03 -31.00
N GLN A 68 -19.50 16.84 -32.01
CA GLN A 68 -18.33 16.01 -31.93
C GLN A 68 -17.34 16.53 -30.84
N THR A 69 -17.16 17.84 -30.77
CA THR A 69 -16.31 18.48 -29.74
C THR A 69 -16.78 18.17 -28.32
N GLU A 70 -18.11 18.22 -28.09
CA GLU A 70 -18.65 17.86 -26.76
C GLU A 70 -18.41 16.40 -26.44
N ARG A 71 -18.56 15.49 -27.40
CA ARG A 71 -18.24 14.05 -27.24
C ARG A 71 -16.78 13.85 -26.92
N ASP A 72 -15.87 14.54 -27.57
CA ASP A 72 -14.43 14.44 -27.36
C ASP A 72 -14.04 14.91 -25.95
N TYR A 73 -14.63 16.02 -25.47
CA TYR A 73 -14.43 16.47 -24.08
C TYR A 73 -15.05 15.52 -23.05
N ILE A 74 -16.20 14.90 -23.34
CA ILE A 74 -16.78 13.88 -22.46
C ILE A 74 -15.81 12.70 -22.32
N HIS A 75 -15.29 12.20 -23.44
CA HIS A 75 -14.32 11.09 -23.44
C HIS A 75 -13.03 11.47 -22.71
N TYR A 76 -12.53 12.69 -22.91
CA TYR A 76 -11.39 13.22 -22.19
C TYR A 76 -11.58 13.19 -20.67
N TYR A 77 -12.66 13.76 -20.16
CA TYR A 77 -12.92 13.78 -18.71
C TYR A 77 -13.19 12.37 -18.14
N LEU A 78 -13.79 11.49 -18.89
CA LEU A 78 -13.97 10.08 -18.50
C LEU A 78 -12.62 9.36 -18.41
N ALA A 79 -11.70 9.61 -19.34
CA ALA A 79 -10.35 9.06 -19.31
C ALA A 79 -9.55 9.57 -18.10
N VAL A 80 -9.55 10.88 -17.84
CA VAL A 80 -8.92 11.48 -16.65
C VAL A 80 -9.51 10.87 -15.36
N ARG A 81 -10.85 10.77 -15.28
CA ARG A 81 -11.52 10.14 -14.13
C ARG A 81 -11.07 8.70 -13.90
N SER A 82 -10.91 7.94 -14.98
CA SER A 82 -10.45 6.54 -14.88
C SER A 82 -9.07 6.45 -14.24
N ILE A 83 -8.16 7.36 -14.59
CA ILE A 83 -6.83 7.43 -14.01
C ILE A 83 -6.90 7.82 -12.53
N VAL A 84 -7.59 8.92 -12.22
CA VAL A 84 -7.76 9.38 -10.83
C VAL A 84 -8.41 8.30 -9.96
N PHE A 85 -9.44 7.63 -10.46
CA PHE A 85 -10.12 6.55 -9.73
C PHE A 85 -9.17 5.37 -9.42
N LYS A 86 -8.37 4.95 -10.41
CA LYS A 86 -7.38 3.88 -10.21
C LYS A 86 -6.30 4.26 -9.19
N LEU A 87 -5.93 5.53 -9.13
CA LEU A 87 -4.95 6.04 -8.18
C LEU A 87 -5.51 6.19 -6.76
N THR A 88 -6.79 6.59 -6.61
CA THR A 88 -7.36 6.95 -5.30
C THR A 88 -8.26 5.89 -4.69
N LYS A 89 -9.09 5.20 -5.47
CA LYS A 89 -10.19 4.35 -4.98
C LYS A 89 -10.23 2.94 -5.55
N GLY A 90 -9.40 2.63 -6.56
CA GLY A 90 -9.34 1.27 -7.10
C GLY A 90 -8.90 0.32 -5.98
N ASP A 91 -9.49 -0.88 -5.88
CA ASP A 91 -8.87 -1.99 -5.15
C ASP A 91 -7.40 -2.03 -5.52
N ALA A 92 -6.52 -2.34 -4.57
CA ALA A 92 -5.09 -2.38 -4.85
C ALA A 92 -4.92 -3.13 -6.19
N PRO A 93 -4.53 -2.43 -7.28
CA PRO A 93 -4.52 -3.09 -8.58
C PRO A 93 -3.63 -4.29 -8.44
N ASP A 94 -3.96 -5.37 -9.15
CA ASP A 94 -3.03 -6.47 -9.35
C ASP A 94 -1.65 -5.83 -9.57
N VAL A 95 -0.67 -6.30 -8.80
CA VAL A 95 0.71 -5.77 -8.82
C VAL A 95 1.19 -5.60 -10.26
N THR A 96 0.78 -6.49 -11.16
CA THR A 96 1.05 -6.43 -12.60
C THR A 96 0.47 -5.19 -13.28
N GLN A 97 -0.76 -4.78 -12.96
CA GLN A 97 -1.39 -3.60 -13.56
C GLN A 97 -0.81 -2.29 -13.00
N MET A 98 -0.49 -2.28 -11.72
CA MET A 98 0.17 -1.15 -11.08
C MET A 98 1.58 -0.95 -11.63
N ASN A 99 2.32 -2.04 -11.81
CA ASN A 99 3.66 -2.02 -12.40
C ASN A 99 3.65 -1.57 -13.85
N ALA A 100 2.67 -2.00 -14.66
CA ALA A 100 2.51 -1.50 -16.03
C ALA A 100 2.30 0.02 -16.04
N ARG A 101 1.46 0.54 -15.14
CA ARG A 101 1.18 1.97 -15.03
C ARG A 101 2.40 2.78 -14.57
N VAL A 102 3.13 2.29 -13.56
CA VAL A 102 4.38 2.92 -13.10
C VAL A 102 5.41 2.94 -14.21
N ARG A 103 5.54 1.86 -14.98
CA ARG A 103 6.44 1.81 -16.15
C ARG A 103 6.09 2.85 -17.20
N GLU A 104 4.79 3.01 -17.53
CA GLU A 104 4.34 4.03 -18.46
C GLU A 104 4.70 5.44 -17.97
N MET A 105 4.45 5.75 -16.69
CA MET A 105 4.74 7.04 -16.10
C MET A 105 6.24 7.33 -16.02
N ILE A 106 7.05 6.31 -15.68
CA ILE A 106 8.51 6.42 -15.67
C ILE A 106 9.04 6.62 -17.09
N ALA A 107 8.54 5.86 -18.07
CA ALA A 107 8.95 5.99 -19.46
C ALA A 107 8.64 7.39 -20.02
N GLU A 108 7.50 7.99 -19.66
CA GLU A 108 7.16 9.36 -20.01
C GLU A 108 8.07 10.40 -19.35
N ALA A 109 8.33 10.24 -18.05
CA ALA A 109 9.22 11.14 -17.32
C ALA A 109 10.64 11.13 -17.91
N LEU A 110 11.15 9.97 -18.30
CA LEU A 110 12.48 9.82 -18.92
C LEU A 110 12.53 10.38 -20.34
N LYS A 111 11.46 10.23 -21.15
CA LYS A 111 11.38 10.83 -22.49
C LYS A 111 11.38 12.37 -22.46
N ALA A 112 10.71 12.96 -21.46
CA ALA A 112 10.65 14.40 -21.29
C ALA A 112 12.03 15.03 -20.98
N ASP A 113 12.97 14.25 -20.45
CA ASP A 113 14.34 14.70 -20.13
C ASP A 113 15.37 14.42 -21.25
N GLY A 114 14.95 13.91 -22.42
CA GLY A 114 15.84 13.64 -23.55
C GLY A 114 16.83 12.48 -23.33
N VAL A 115 16.59 11.64 -22.34
CA VAL A 115 17.39 10.43 -22.08
C VAL A 115 16.81 9.28 -22.88
N GLU A 116 17.41 8.98 -24.01
CA GLU A 116 17.07 7.85 -24.90
C GLU A 116 17.57 6.49 -24.39
N GLU A 117 17.72 6.26 -23.13
CA GLU A 117 17.95 4.92 -22.62
C GLU A 117 16.61 4.27 -22.24
N ILE A 118 15.97 3.72 -23.26
CA ILE A 118 14.89 2.78 -23.12
C ILE A 118 15.48 1.48 -22.52
N TYR A 119 15.56 1.38 -21.21
CA TYR A 119 15.63 0.08 -20.59
C TYR A 119 14.26 -0.58 -20.75
N PHE A 120 14.06 -1.23 -21.89
CA PHE A 120 13.17 -2.36 -21.96
C PHE A 120 13.69 -3.36 -20.94
N LEU A 121 13.03 -3.45 -19.79
CA LEU A 121 13.06 -4.67 -19.01
C LEU A 121 12.52 -5.75 -19.94
N GLY A 122 13.48 -6.49 -20.55
CA GLY A 122 13.16 -7.58 -21.45
C GLY A 122 12.19 -8.53 -20.79
N ASP A 123 11.44 -9.22 -21.63
CA ASP A 123 10.50 -10.31 -21.42
C ASP A 123 10.96 -11.38 -20.39
N LYS A 124 11.24 -11.00 -19.16
CA LYS A 124 11.14 -11.92 -18.04
C LYS A 124 9.70 -11.84 -17.56
N LYS A 125 9.01 -13.01 -17.66
CA LYS A 125 7.70 -13.29 -17.06
C LYS A 125 7.47 -12.41 -15.85
N ALA A 126 6.24 -11.88 -15.69
CA ALA A 126 5.79 -11.06 -14.58
C ALA A 126 6.11 -11.70 -13.22
N GLU A 127 7.38 -11.73 -12.86
CA GLU A 127 7.83 -11.97 -11.50
C GLU A 127 7.37 -10.77 -10.71
N SER A 128 6.74 -11.04 -9.60
CA SER A 128 6.25 -10.04 -8.65
C SER A 128 7.38 -9.02 -8.41
N ILE A 129 7.18 -7.77 -8.82
CA ILE A 129 8.16 -6.73 -8.54
C ILE A 129 8.14 -6.56 -7.03
N ASP A 130 9.29 -6.77 -6.43
CA ASP A 130 9.49 -6.53 -5.01
C ASP A 130 9.47 -5.02 -4.77
N ILE A 131 8.49 -4.54 -4.00
CA ILE A 131 8.40 -3.14 -3.58
C ILE A 131 9.67 -2.69 -2.83
N PHE A 132 10.44 -3.62 -2.29
CA PHE A 132 11.69 -3.40 -1.57
C PHE A 132 12.91 -3.37 -2.49
N ASP A 133 12.74 -3.51 -3.80
CA ASP A 133 13.81 -3.33 -4.78
C ASP A 133 14.24 -1.86 -4.84
N GLU A 134 15.51 -1.61 -4.56
CA GLU A 134 16.09 -0.25 -4.56
C GLU A 134 16.00 0.43 -5.92
N ASP A 135 16.16 -0.31 -7.01
CA ASP A 135 16.01 0.20 -8.38
C ASP A 135 14.56 0.62 -8.64
N TYR A 136 13.59 -0.12 -8.09
CA TYR A 136 12.19 0.22 -8.22
C TYR A 136 11.83 1.50 -7.44
N LEU A 137 12.28 1.63 -6.19
CA LEU A 137 12.09 2.84 -5.38
C LEU A 137 12.80 4.05 -6.00
N ALA A 138 14.03 3.87 -6.53
CA ALA A 138 14.75 4.93 -7.23
C ALA A 138 13.99 5.41 -8.48
N ARG A 139 13.30 4.53 -9.20
CA ARG A 139 12.46 4.90 -10.35
C ARG A 139 11.21 5.67 -9.93
N ILE A 140 10.53 5.26 -8.86
CA ILE A 140 9.39 6.01 -8.30
C ILE A 140 9.84 7.42 -7.92
N ASN A 141 11.03 7.57 -7.34
CA ASN A 141 11.56 8.87 -6.96
C ASN A 141 11.84 9.81 -8.15
N LYS A 142 12.02 9.27 -9.37
CA LYS A 142 12.17 10.06 -10.62
C LYS A 142 10.85 10.57 -11.21
N ILE A 143 9.70 10.17 -10.67
CA ILE A 143 8.39 10.63 -11.16
C ILE A 143 8.26 12.12 -10.89
N LYS A 144 8.05 12.91 -11.95
CA LYS A 144 7.93 14.38 -11.91
C LYS A 144 6.50 14.87 -11.60
N LEU A 145 5.56 13.97 -11.35
CA LEU A 145 4.19 14.26 -10.99
C LEU A 145 3.99 14.03 -9.48
N PRO A 146 4.18 15.06 -8.64
CA PRO A 146 4.32 14.86 -7.18
C PRO A 146 3.10 14.25 -6.52
N ALA A 147 1.88 14.73 -6.82
CA ALA A 147 0.66 14.20 -6.22
C ALA A 147 0.40 12.76 -6.67
N THR A 148 0.68 12.43 -7.93
CA THR A 148 0.59 11.07 -8.46
C THR A 148 1.62 10.15 -7.80
N LYS A 149 2.86 10.62 -7.59
CA LYS A 149 3.92 9.90 -6.88
C LYS A 149 3.47 9.53 -5.46
N ILE A 150 2.88 10.47 -4.71
CA ILE A 150 2.38 10.21 -3.37
C ILE A 150 1.24 9.19 -3.39
N GLN A 151 0.26 9.31 -4.29
CA GLN A 151 -0.83 8.34 -4.39
C GLN A 151 -0.31 6.92 -4.70
N LEU A 152 0.73 6.82 -5.51
CA LEU A 152 1.38 5.56 -5.80
C LEU A 152 2.10 4.97 -4.59
N LEU A 153 2.91 5.79 -3.89
CA LEU A 153 3.60 5.37 -2.66
C LEU A 153 2.61 4.95 -1.58
N GLN A 154 1.48 5.66 -1.43
CA GLN A 154 0.40 5.28 -0.52
C GLN A 154 -0.08 3.85 -0.78
N LYS A 155 -0.44 3.53 -2.03
CA LYS A 155 -0.95 2.20 -2.39
C LYS A 155 0.07 1.09 -2.20
N LEU A 156 1.33 1.36 -2.57
CA LEU A 156 2.43 0.42 -2.36
C LEU A 156 2.64 0.13 -0.88
N LEU A 157 2.63 1.19 -0.07
CA LEU A 157 2.84 1.08 1.37
C LEU A 157 1.66 0.41 2.08
N GLU A 158 0.41 0.71 1.69
CA GLU A 158 -0.78 0.00 2.17
C GLU A 158 -0.65 -1.52 1.94
N LYS A 159 -0.23 -1.90 0.73
CA LYS A 159 -0.02 -3.31 0.37
C LYS A 159 1.11 -3.94 1.19
N ALA A 160 2.27 -3.28 1.27
CA ALA A 160 3.42 -3.77 2.03
C ALA A 160 3.09 -3.96 3.52
N ILE A 161 2.44 -2.97 4.14
CA ILE A 161 2.00 -3.05 5.55
C ILE A 161 0.97 -4.17 5.73
N SER A 162 0.02 -4.31 4.80
CA SER A 162 -0.99 -5.38 4.85
C SER A 162 -0.34 -6.76 4.80
N ASP A 163 0.63 -6.97 3.91
CA ASP A 163 1.33 -8.25 3.79
C ASP A 163 2.23 -8.51 5.00
N PHE A 164 2.97 -7.51 5.46
CA PHE A 164 3.80 -7.61 6.66
C PHE A 164 2.98 -7.93 7.92
N LYS A 165 1.79 -7.33 8.05
CA LYS A 165 0.88 -7.56 9.17
C LYS A 165 0.39 -9.00 9.28
N LYS A 166 0.34 -9.74 8.16
CA LYS A 166 -0.01 -11.17 8.16
C LYS A 166 1.02 -12.01 8.90
N VAL A 167 2.29 -11.60 8.85
CA VAL A 167 3.39 -12.31 9.51
C VAL A 167 3.63 -11.75 10.92
N ASN A 168 3.77 -10.44 11.05
CA ASN A 168 4.00 -9.77 12.33
C ASN A 168 2.91 -8.73 12.59
N GLN A 169 1.88 -9.13 13.34
CA GLN A 169 0.72 -8.30 13.63
C GLN A 169 1.09 -7.04 14.43
N LEU A 170 1.96 -7.19 15.45
CA LEU A 170 2.33 -6.09 16.32
C LEU A 170 3.05 -4.97 15.55
N GLN A 171 4.11 -5.31 14.83
CA GLN A 171 4.86 -4.34 14.05
C GLN A 171 4.04 -3.80 12.87
N GLY A 172 3.21 -4.63 12.25
CA GLY A 172 2.28 -4.21 11.22
C GLY A 172 1.28 -3.15 11.72
N ILE A 173 0.80 -3.23 12.96
CA ILE A 173 -0.04 -2.20 13.59
C ILE A 173 0.77 -0.91 13.81
N ASN A 174 2.04 -1.00 14.22
CA ASN A 174 2.91 0.16 14.39
C ASN A 174 3.16 0.88 13.06
N PHE A 175 3.46 0.15 11.98
CA PHE A 175 3.61 0.71 10.66
C PHE A 175 2.30 1.34 10.13
N THR A 176 1.16 0.68 10.37
CA THR A 176 -0.15 1.24 10.02
C THR A 176 -0.38 2.60 10.69
N ARG A 177 -0.07 2.72 11.98
CA ARG A 177 -0.24 3.98 12.74
C ARG A 177 0.67 5.08 12.23
N ARG A 178 1.95 4.78 11.96
CA ARG A 178 2.92 5.74 11.38
C ARG A 178 2.46 6.23 10.02
N PHE A 179 2.06 5.30 9.16
CA PHE A 179 1.57 5.60 7.82
C PHE A 179 0.30 6.47 7.87
N GLN A 180 -0.68 6.11 8.72
CA GLN A 180 -1.92 6.88 8.87
C GLN A 180 -1.63 8.33 9.30
N ALA A 181 -0.70 8.55 10.22
CA ALA A 181 -0.31 9.89 10.66
C ALA A 181 0.27 10.74 9.50
N ILE A 182 1.01 10.14 8.57
CA ILE A 182 1.52 10.81 7.36
C ILE A 182 0.35 11.18 6.45
N ILE A 183 -0.57 10.23 6.21
CA ILE A 183 -1.73 10.43 5.32
C ILE A 183 -2.65 11.53 5.87
N ASP A 184 -2.92 11.55 7.16
CA ASP A 184 -3.78 12.56 7.78
C ASP A 184 -3.16 13.96 7.59
N ARG A 185 -1.87 14.15 7.87
CA ARG A 185 -1.16 15.43 7.64
C ARG A 185 -1.14 15.81 6.16
N TYR A 186 -0.93 14.86 5.25
CA TYR A 186 -0.97 15.12 3.82
C TYR A 186 -2.35 15.59 3.37
N ASN A 187 -3.41 14.91 3.82
CA ASN A 187 -4.77 15.26 3.44
C ASN A 187 -5.22 16.61 4.03
N GLU A 188 -4.88 16.90 5.28
CA GLU A 188 -5.17 18.20 5.91
C GLU A 188 -4.56 19.36 5.12
N ARG A 189 -3.27 19.27 4.76
CA ARG A 189 -2.58 20.31 4.00
C ARG A 189 -3.11 20.43 2.58
N ARG A 190 -3.49 19.32 1.94
CA ARG A 190 -3.98 19.29 0.56
C ARG A 190 -5.45 19.66 0.42
N GLU A 191 -6.20 19.86 1.49
CA GLU A 191 -7.67 20.00 1.39
C GLU A 191 -8.09 21.18 0.53
N ASP A 192 -7.52 22.34 0.73
CA ASP A 192 -7.84 23.58 0.02
C ASP A 192 -6.69 24.17 -0.79
N ASP A 193 -5.44 23.90 -0.40
CA ASP A 193 -4.24 24.49 -0.99
C ASP A 193 -3.44 23.48 -1.82
N VAL A 194 -2.75 24.00 -2.84
CA VAL A 194 -1.76 23.23 -3.60
C VAL A 194 -0.47 23.17 -2.80
N LEU A 195 0.00 21.96 -2.49
CA LEU A 195 1.27 21.76 -1.81
C LEU A 195 2.44 22.22 -2.70
N ASN A 196 3.47 22.80 -2.11
CA ASN A 196 4.71 23.14 -2.80
C ASN A 196 5.62 21.92 -2.97
N GLY A 197 6.69 22.06 -3.77
CA GLY A 197 7.62 20.96 -4.07
C GLY A 197 8.27 20.37 -2.82
N GLU A 198 8.71 21.21 -1.86
CA GLU A 198 9.36 20.75 -0.63
C GLU A 198 8.41 19.94 0.27
N GLU A 199 7.13 20.30 0.32
CA GLU A 199 6.13 19.55 1.07
C GLU A 199 5.87 18.17 0.44
N PHE A 200 5.77 18.09 -0.89
CA PHE A 200 5.66 16.82 -1.60
C PHE A 200 6.87 15.92 -1.39
N ASP A 201 8.08 16.49 -1.44
CA ASP A 201 9.32 15.74 -1.20
C ASP A 201 9.38 15.21 0.23
N THR A 202 8.96 16.03 1.21
CA THR A 202 8.89 15.61 2.62
C THR A 202 7.96 14.41 2.81
N PHE A 203 6.73 14.47 2.30
CA PHE A 203 5.78 13.36 2.41
C PHE A 203 6.26 12.10 1.65
N SER A 204 6.87 12.29 0.47
CA SER A 204 7.44 11.19 -0.31
C SER A 204 8.58 10.49 0.45
N GLN A 205 9.45 11.27 1.09
CA GLN A 205 10.56 10.73 1.87
C GLN A 205 10.06 9.96 3.10
N GLU A 206 9.15 10.53 3.87
CA GLU A 206 8.59 9.87 5.04
C GLU A 206 7.91 8.53 4.70
N MET A 207 7.21 8.44 3.56
CA MET A 207 6.64 7.18 3.08
C MET A 207 7.71 6.19 2.66
N THR A 208 8.74 6.67 1.97
CA THR A 208 9.88 5.85 1.54
C THR A 208 10.64 5.30 2.76
N ASP A 209 10.81 6.10 3.80
CA ASP A 209 11.46 5.67 5.05
C ASP A 209 10.70 4.52 5.71
N ILE A 210 9.36 4.54 5.72
CA ILE A 210 8.58 3.40 6.24
C ILE A 210 8.82 2.14 5.39
N ILE A 211 8.94 2.27 4.06
CA ILE A 211 9.25 1.12 3.20
C ILE A 211 10.62 0.52 3.56
N TYR A 212 11.64 1.36 3.77
CA TYR A 212 12.96 0.90 4.20
C TYR A 212 12.93 0.28 5.60
N ASP A 213 12.15 0.85 6.52
CA ASP A 213 11.99 0.27 7.85
C ASP A 213 11.35 -1.11 7.79
N ILE A 214 10.30 -1.29 6.97
CA ILE A 214 9.68 -2.62 6.75
C ILE A 214 10.70 -3.58 6.13
N LYS A 215 11.48 -3.14 5.12
CA LYS A 215 12.55 -3.94 4.51
C LYS A 215 13.57 -4.39 5.54
N THR A 216 14.00 -3.45 6.40
CA THR A 216 14.95 -3.72 7.47
C THR A 216 14.36 -4.72 8.45
N GLU A 217 13.13 -4.50 8.89
CA GLU A 217 12.40 -5.44 9.75
C GLU A 217 12.28 -6.85 9.13
N MET A 218 12.16 -6.96 7.81
CA MET A 218 12.15 -8.25 7.12
C MET A 218 13.52 -8.92 7.03
N GLY A 219 14.62 -8.18 7.12
CA GLY A 219 15.98 -8.65 6.87
C GLY A 219 16.88 -8.84 8.10
N THR A 220 16.53 -8.28 9.28
CA THR A 220 17.41 -8.24 10.46
C THR A 220 17.51 -9.55 11.27
N TRP A 221 16.90 -10.63 10.78
CA TRP A 221 16.75 -11.87 11.56
C TRP A 221 17.84 -12.89 11.31
N ALA A 222 18.49 -12.83 10.16
CA ALA A 222 19.59 -13.74 9.84
C ALA A 222 20.73 -13.65 10.87
N ASP A 223 21.00 -12.44 11.35
CA ASP A 223 22.04 -12.18 12.35
C ASP A 223 21.69 -12.74 13.74
N LEU A 224 20.39 -12.85 14.04
CA LEU A 224 19.89 -13.45 15.28
C LEU A 224 19.68 -14.96 15.17
N GLY A 225 19.87 -15.55 13.99
CA GLY A 225 19.64 -16.98 13.72
C GLY A 225 18.17 -17.39 13.90
N ILE A 226 17.24 -16.49 13.60
CA ILE A 226 15.79 -16.69 13.61
C ILE A 226 15.18 -16.28 12.28
N ASP A 227 14.05 -16.88 11.93
CA ASP A 227 13.26 -16.45 10.78
C ASP A 227 12.25 -15.34 11.13
N ILE A 228 11.58 -14.80 10.13
CA ILE A 228 10.63 -13.69 10.30
C ILE A 228 9.43 -14.08 11.18
N GLU A 229 9.06 -15.34 11.21
CA GLU A 229 7.94 -15.86 11.99
C GLU A 229 8.33 -16.01 13.47
N GLU A 230 9.52 -16.55 13.72
CA GLU A 230 10.11 -16.61 15.05
C GLU A 230 10.29 -15.22 15.65
N LYS A 231 10.67 -14.26 14.78
CA LYS A 231 10.78 -12.85 15.18
C LYS A 231 9.43 -12.25 15.58
N ALA A 232 8.35 -12.55 14.87
CA ALA A 232 7.03 -12.06 15.24
C ALA A 232 6.62 -12.53 16.65
N PHE A 233 7.00 -13.76 17.04
CA PHE A 233 6.81 -14.24 18.40
C PHE A 233 7.75 -13.54 19.38
N PHE A 234 9.00 -13.32 19.01
CA PHE A 234 9.93 -12.55 19.83
C PHE A 234 9.44 -11.13 20.12
N ASP A 235 8.92 -10.44 19.08
CA ASP A 235 8.43 -9.06 19.21
C ASP A 235 7.25 -8.95 20.17
N ILE A 236 6.30 -9.89 20.11
CA ILE A 236 5.18 -9.87 21.06
C ILE A 236 5.64 -10.15 22.49
N LEU A 237 6.60 -11.06 22.69
CA LEU A 237 7.16 -11.32 23.99
C LEU A 237 7.90 -10.10 24.56
N ALA A 238 8.73 -9.44 23.74
CA ALA A 238 9.44 -8.22 24.10
C ALA A 238 8.46 -7.07 24.41
N HIS A 239 7.43 -6.89 23.58
CA HIS A 239 6.39 -5.91 23.83
C HIS A 239 5.66 -6.14 25.16
N MET A 240 5.33 -7.39 25.48
CA MET A 240 4.68 -7.72 26.75
C MET A 240 5.61 -7.50 27.93
N ARG A 241 6.90 -7.86 27.81
CA ARG A 241 7.92 -7.56 28.83
C ARG A 241 7.96 -6.06 29.14
N ASP A 242 8.04 -5.25 28.09
CA ASP A 242 8.18 -3.79 28.22
C ASP A 242 6.89 -3.12 28.72
N LYS A 243 5.72 -3.55 28.21
CA LYS A 243 4.40 -3.05 28.62
C LYS A 243 4.13 -3.31 30.12
N TYR A 244 4.49 -4.47 30.61
CA TYR A 244 4.23 -4.87 31.99
C TYR A 244 5.45 -4.71 32.89
N GLN A 245 6.54 -4.13 32.36
CA GLN A 245 7.76 -3.73 33.09
C GLN A 245 8.38 -4.85 33.94
N PHE A 246 8.45 -6.06 33.40
CA PHE A 246 9.15 -7.15 34.04
C PHE A 246 10.49 -7.46 33.34
N THR A 247 11.42 -8.07 34.07
CA THR A 247 12.71 -8.46 33.51
C THR A 247 12.65 -9.87 32.97
N TYR A 248 13.08 -10.07 31.72
CA TYR A 248 13.23 -11.38 31.12
C TYR A 248 14.39 -11.32 30.10
N ASP A 249 15.19 -12.37 30.07
CA ASP A 249 16.41 -12.46 29.29
C ASP A 249 16.12 -12.66 27.81
N ASP A 250 16.82 -11.93 26.91
CA ASP A 250 16.59 -11.95 25.48
C ASP A 250 16.92 -13.30 24.83
N GLU A 251 17.97 -14.01 25.31
CA GLU A 251 18.32 -15.34 24.77
C GLU A 251 17.23 -16.36 25.12
N LYS A 252 16.64 -16.25 26.33
CA LYS A 252 15.49 -17.08 26.69
C LYS A 252 14.25 -16.73 25.89
N MET A 253 14.02 -15.45 25.56
CA MET A 253 12.93 -15.04 24.68
C MET A 253 13.11 -15.59 23.28
N LEU A 254 14.34 -15.57 22.73
CA LEU A 254 14.65 -16.17 21.42
C LEU A 254 14.36 -17.66 21.40
N SER A 255 14.79 -18.39 22.45
CA SER A 255 14.50 -19.81 22.58
C SER A 255 13.00 -20.08 22.68
N LEU A 256 12.29 -19.29 23.48
CA LEU A 256 10.84 -19.39 23.63
C LEU A 256 10.12 -19.11 22.30
N ALA A 257 10.51 -18.08 21.57
CA ALA A 257 9.93 -17.74 20.26
C ALA A 257 10.05 -18.88 19.25
N LYS A 258 11.22 -19.54 19.18
CA LYS A 258 11.45 -20.73 18.33
C LYS A 258 10.55 -21.91 18.74
N GLU A 259 10.46 -22.20 20.03
CA GLU A 259 9.57 -23.26 20.51
C GLU A 259 8.09 -22.94 20.23
N MET A 260 7.69 -21.66 20.36
CA MET A 260 6.32 -21.21 20.03
C MET A 260 5.99 -21.43 18.56
N LYS A 261 6.89 -21.03 17.65
CA LYS A 261 6.72 -21.30 16.22
C LYS A 261 6.56 -22.80 15.97
N SER A 262 7.42 -23.61 16.55
CA SER A 262 7.35 -25.08 16.40
C SER A 262 6.00 -25.65 16.86
N VAL A 263 5.44 -25.17 17.98
CA VAL A 263 4.10 -25.56 18.46
C VAL A 263 3.02 -25.17 17.46
N VAL A 264 3.10 -23.94 16.93
CA VAL A 264 2.14 -23.43 15.94
C VAL A 264 2.20 -24.25 14.65
N ASP A 265 3.41 -24.53 14.12
CA ASP A 265 3.62 -25.33 12.90
C ASP A 265 3.11 -26.76 13.06
N ASN A 266 3.35 -27.40 14.21
CA ASN A 266 2.86 -28.75 14.49
C ASN A 266 1.35 -28.83 14.55
N THR A 267 0.67 -27.77 14.99
CA THR A 267 -0.79 -27.69 15.02
C THR A 267 -1.37 -27.33 13.66
N SER A 268 -0.60 -26.69 12.75
CA SER A 268 -1.02 -26.29 11.40
C SER A 268 -1.19 -27.43 10.40
N LYS A 269 -0.81 -28.65 10.77
CA LYS A 269 -1.01 -29.85 9.92
C LYS A 269 -2.48 -30.18 9.64
N TYR A 270 -3.41 -29.50 10.26
CA TYR A 270 -4.85 -29.69 10.06
C TYR A 270 -5.41 -28.58 9.16
N PRO A 271 -5.86 -28.89 7.91
CA PRO A 271 -6.29 -27.85 6.94
C PRO A 271 -7.48 -27.00 7.39
N ASP A 272 -8.34 -27.53 8.29
CA ASP A 272 -9.55 -26.82 8.78
C ASP A 272 -9.40 -26.21 10.17
N TRP A 273 -8.18 -26.03 10.66
CA TRP A 273 -7.95 -25.61 12.05
C TRP A 273 -8.63 -24.27 12.41
N SER A 274 -8.71 -23.31 11.47
CA SER A 274 -9.33 -21.99 11.70
C SER A 274 -10.83 -22.08 12.01
N LYS A 275 -11.48 -23.17 11.61
CA LYS A 275 -12.92 -23.46 11.85
C LYS A 275 -13.15 -24.46 12.98
N ARG A 276 -12.09 -24.99 13.55
CA ARG A 276 -12.16 -26.06 14.57
C ARG A 276 -11.78 -25.54 15.93
N ASP A 277 -12.77 -25.31 16.78
CA ASP A 277 -12.58 -24.80 18.15
C ASP A 277 -11.79 -25.75 19.03
N ASP A 278 -11.87 -27.07 18.79
CA ASP A 278 -11.07 -28.08 19.52
C ASP A 278 -9.57 -27.92 19.25
N ILE A 279 -9.16 -27.64 18.00
CA ILE A 279 -7.76 -27.43 17.63
C ILE A 279 -7.26 -26.09 18.18
N LYS A 280 -8.09 -25.04 18.12
CA LYS A 280 -7.75 -23.74 18.72
C LYS A 280 -7.55 -23.85 20.22
N ALA A 281 -8.47 -24.59 20.90
CA ALA A 281 -8.34 -24.83 22.33
C ALA A 281 -7.07 -25.63 22.66
N LYS A 282 -6.72 -26.63 21.86
CA LYS A 282 -5.50 -27.40 22.04
C LYS A 282 -4.27 -26.52 21.87
N LEU A 283 -4.18 -25.71 20.80
CA LEU A 283 -3.08 -24.77 20.56
C LEU A 283 -2.93 -23.80 21.75
N LYS A 284 -4.04 -23.26 22.22
CA LYS A 284 -4.07 -22.37 23.37
C LYS A 284 -3.45 -23.04 24.62
N VAL A 285 -3.85 -24.25 24.91
CA VAL A 285 -3.31 -24.99 26.07
C VAL A 285 -1.81 -25.26 25.88
N GLU A 286 -1.36 -25.70 24.70
CA GLU A 286 0.05 -25.97 24.44
C GLU A 286 0.92 -24.71 24.57
N LEU A 287 0.47 -23.57 24.06
CA LEU A 287 1.17 -22.28 24.21
C LEU A 287 1.20 -21.81 25.68
N ILE A 288 0.10 -21.93 26.42
CA ILE A 288 0.08 -21.58 27.85
C ILE A 288 1.06 -22.47 28.64
N LEU A 289 1.08 -23.77 28.38
CA LEU A 289 2.01 -24.71 29.04
C LEU A 289 3.46 -24.37 28.69
N LEU A 290 3.73 -23.98 27.44
CA LEU A 290 5.05 -23.57 27.01
C LEU A 290 5.51 -22.28 27.71
N LEU A 291 4.67 -21.26 27.74
CA LEU A 291 4.95 -20.00 28.46
C LEU A 291 5.20 -20.26 29.94
N HIS A 292 4.41 -21.12 30.57
CA HIS A 292 4.59 -21.50 31.97
C HIS A 292 5.90 -22.28 32.21
N LYS A 293 6.25 -23.21 31.32
CA LYS A 293 7.54 -23.95 31.34
C LYS A 293 8.72 -22.98 31.33
N HIS A 294 8.64 -21.94 30.52
CA HIS A 294 9.66 -20.91 30.41
C HIS A 294 9.55 -19.81 31.46
N LYS A 295 8.58 -19.89 32.38
CA LYS A 295 8.30 -18.87 33.41
C LYS A 295 8.10 -17.47 32.79
N PHE A 296 7.35 -17.40 31.69
CA PHE A 296 6.99 -16.17 31.02
C PHE A 296 5.46 -15.98 31.04
N PRO A 297 4.92 -14.85 31.54
CA PRO A 297 5.63 -13.83 32.33
C PRO A 297 6.02 -14.36 33.72
N PRO A 298 6.99 -13.72 34.41
CA PRO A 298 7.37 -14.13 35.76
C PRO A 298 6.23 -14.07 36.78
N VAL A 299 5.25 -13.20 36.55
CA VAL A 299 4.01 -13.09 37.30
C VAL A 299 2.84 -13.36 36.35
N ALA A 300 1.93 -14.25 36.73
CA ALA A 300 0.78 -14.61 35.89
C ALA A 300 -0.02 -13.38 35.48
N ASN A 301 -0.20 -13.21 34.18
CA ASN A 301 -0.95 -12.11 33.60
C ASN A 301 -1.71 -12.59 32.35
N ASP A 302 -3.03 -12.58 32.42
CA ASP A 302 -3.91 -13.11 31.38
C ASP A 302 -3.77 -12.31 30.05
N ASP A 303 -3.52 -10.99 30.11
CA ASP A 303 -3.32 -10.16 28.93
C ASP A 303 -2.07 -10.58 28.12
N VAL A 304 -1.03 -11.04 28.80
CA VAL A 304 0.18 -11.56 28.13
C VAL A 304 -0.16 -12.82 27.35
N TYR A 305 -0.90 -13.73 27.94
CA TYR A 305 -1.32 -14.95 27.27
C TYR A 305 -2.21 -14.64 26.07
N MET A 306 -3.16 -13.70 26.22
CA MET A 306 -4.04 -13.28 25.12
C MET A 306 -3.28 -12.63 23.96
N GLY A 307 -2.29 -11.78 24.23
CA GLY A 307 -1.46 -11.16 23.20
C GLY A 307 -0.64 -12.18 22.40
N VAL A 308 -0.04 -13.14 23.07
CA VAL A 308 0.70 -14.23 22.43
C VAL A 308 -0.22 -15.11 21.57
N LEU A 309 -1.40 -15.43 22.09
CA LEU A 309 -2.39 -16.22 21.34
C LEU A 309 -2.89 -15.50 20.10
N ALA A 310 -3.15 -14.18 20.19
CA ALA A 310 -3.57 -13.37 19.05
C ALA A 310 -2.52 -13.38 17.93
N GLN A 311 -1.22 -13.31 18.24
CA GLN A 311 -0.15 -13.44 17.26
C GLN A 311 -0.12 -14.84 16.63
N ALA A 312 -0.28 -15.89 17.41
CA ALA A 312 -0.32 -17.27 16.93
C ALA A 312 -1.52 -17.53 16.01
N GLU A 313 -2.69 -16.99 16.34
CA GLU A 313 -3.89 -17.07 15.49
C GLU A 313 -3.70 -16.31 14.19
N ASN A 314 -3.19 -15.06 14.24
CA ASN A 314 -2.91 -14.24 13.06
C ASN A 314 -1.94 -14.96 12.11
N PHE A 315 -0.85 -15.47 12.64
CA PHE A 315 0.14 -16.20 11.84
C PHE A 315 -0.47 -17.41 11.12
N LYS A 316 -1.24 -18.22 11.85
CA LYS A 316 -1.88 -19.40 11.28
C LYS A 316 -2.93 -19.08 10.23
N GLU A 317 -3.73 -18.03 10.43
CA GLU A 317 -4.77 -17.64 9.48
C GLU A 317 -4.19 -17.29 8.12
N HIS A 318 -2.98 -16.69 8.11
CA HIS A 318 -2.36 -16.20 6.89
C HIS A 318 -1.34 -17.14 6.26
N HIS A 319 -0.68 -18.02 7.05
CA HIS A 319 0.26 -19.01 6.52
C HIS A 319 -0.41 -20.00 5.55
N MET A 320 -1.63 -20.39 5.81
CA MET A 320 -2.42 -21.29 4.94
C MET A 320 -2.86 -20.63 3.63
N SER A 321 -3.00 -19.29 3.59
CA SER A 321 -3.39 -18.57 2.38
C SER A 321 -2.27 -18.48 1.33
N SER A 322 -1.02 -18.72 1.72
CA SER A 322 0.16 -18.70 0.83
C SER A 322 0.48 -20.06 0.23
N LEU A 323 -0.18 -21.13 0.66
CA LEU A 323 0.04 -22.51 0.19
C LEU A 323 -1.05 -23.01 -0.78
N ASN A 324 -2.09 -22.21 -1.07
CA ASN A 324 -3.13 -22.41 -2.05
C ASN A 324 -2.99 -21.41 -3.22
#